data_70de6563cec3f0747ce3b129a70d537b
#
_entry.id   70de6563cec3f0747ce3b129a70d537b
#
_cell.length_a   1.000
_cell.length_b   1.000
_cell.length_c   1.000
_cell.angle_alpha   90.00
_cell.angle_beta   90.00
_cell.angle_gamma   90.00
#
_symmetry.space_group_name_H-M   'P 1'
#
loop_
_entity.id
_entity.type
_entity.pdbx_description
1 polymer ?
#
loop_
_entity_poly.entity_id
_entity_poly.type
_entity_poly.pdbx_seq_one_letter_code
_entity_poly.pdbx_strand_id
1 'polypeptide(L)'
;MGKNVYRFLLLFAVFAILLAGCNSIPVPEEKRAYVGTWEGVGFHLTIYEDGGVNYRRVRGNSATTVTGPLKSFKGDDFVVGMLFITTTFEVQHPPYMEGDDWFMVVDGVELKKVAGPIT
;
A
#
# COMPACT_ATOMS: atom_id res chain seq x y z
N MET A 1 0.77 45.22 -12.51
CA MET A 1 -0.23 44.20 -12.72
C MET A 1 0.34 42.80 -12.76
N GLY A 2 1.49 42.56 -13.35
CA GLY A 2 2.06 41.20 -13.44
C GLY A 2 2.50 40.58 -12.14
N LYS A 3 2.94 41.36 -11.18
CA LYS A 3 3.50 40.84 -9.92
C LYS A 3 2.44 40.14 -9.01
N ASN A 4 1.20 40.60 -9.04
CA ASN A 4 0.15 40.01 -8.19
C ASN A 4 -0.36 38.65 -8.72
N VAL A 5 -0.32 38.48 -10.04
CA VAL A 5 -0.71 37.25 -10.69
C VAL A 5 0.30 36.13 -10.37
N TYR A 6 1.59 36.44 -10.38
CA TYR A 6 2.64 35.49 -10.06
C TYR A 6 2.58 35.02 -8.61
N ARG A 7 2.26 35.88 -7.67
CA ARG A 7 2.09 35.51 -6.26
C ARG A 7 0.94 34.53 -6.07
N PHE A 8 -0.17 34.73 -6.76
CA PHE A 8 -1.32 33.86 -6.71
C PHE A 8 -1.01 32.48 -7.26
N LEU A 9 -0.32 32.41 -8.38
CA LEU A 9 0.09 31.15 -9.02
C LEU A 9 1.08 30.38 -8.15
N LEU A 10 2.02 31.05 -7.51
CA LEU A 10 2.99 30.43 -6.60
C LEU A 10 2.31 29.85 -5.36
N LEU A 11 1.37 30.56 -4.75
CA LEU A 11 0.62 30.07 -3.60
C LEU A 11 -0.20 28.85 -3.95
N PHE A 12 -0.84 28.84 -5.12
CA PHE A 12 -1.62 27.71 -5.59
C PHE A 12 -0.74 26.48 -5.85
N ALA A 13 0.44 26.68 -6.44
CA ALA A 13 1.37 25.58 -6.69
C ALA A 13 1.90 24.97 -5.41
N VAL A 14 2.22 25.77 -4.39
CA VAL A 14 2.66 25.28 -3.07
C VAL A 14 1.56 24.50 -2.40
N PHE A 15 0.32 24.96 -2.46
CA PHE A 15 -0.83 24.26 -1.89
C PHE A 15 -1.07 22.91 -2.58
N ALA A 16 -0.95 22.85 -3.90
CA ALA A 16 -1.08 21.60 -4.66
C ALA A 16 0.01 20.60 -4.29
N ILE A 17 1.25 21.05 -4.08
CA ILE A 17 2.37 20.19 -3.65
C ILE A 17 2.10 19.63 -2.25
N LEU A 18 1.58 20.45 -1.32
CA LEU A 18 1.24 19.99 0.01
C LEU A 18 0.15 18.93 0.00
N LEU A 19 -0.88 19.09 -0.84
CA LEU A 19 -1.94 18.10 -1.00
C LEU A 19 -1.39 16.79 -1.59
N ALA A 20 -0.51 16.88 -2.58
CA ALA A 20 0.13 15.71 -3.17
C ALA A 20 0.98 14.96 -2.14
N GLY A 21 1.62 15.68 -1.19
CA GLY A 21 2.41 15.09 -0.11
C GLY A 21 1.59 14.30 0.91
N CYS A 22 0.26 14.49 0.95
CA CYS A 22 -0.63 13.75 1.85
C CYS A 22 -1.14 12.45 1.24
N ASN A 23 -0.92 12.21 -0.05
CA ASN A 23 -1.34 11.00 -0.73
C ASN A 23 -0.36 9.86 -0.48
N SER A 24 -0.88 8.62 -0.62
CA SER A 24 -0.03 7.43 -0.60
C SER A 24 0.98 7.49 -1.74
N ILE A 25 2.14 6.86 -1.57
CA ILE A 25 3.08 6.67 -2.66
C ILE A 25 2.56 5.56 -3.58
N PRO A 26 2.67 5.70 -4.90
CA PRO A 26 2.31 4.60 -5.79
C PRO A 26 3.29 3.45 -5.60
N VAL A 27 2.81 2.23 -5.90
CA VAL A 27 3.67 1.05 -5.82
C VAL A 27 4.75 1.16 -6.90
N PRO A 28 6.05 1.04 -6.52
CA PRO A 28 7.14 1.09 -7.50
C PRO A 28 7.02 -0.02 -8.55
N GLU A 29 7.58 0.21 -9.72
CA GLU A 29 7.53 -0.74 -10.83
C GLU A 29 8.07 -2.11 -10.43
N GLU A 30 9.18 -2.16 -9.70
CA GLU A 30 9.80 -3.41 -9.25
C GLU A 30 8.99 -4.16 -8.18
N LYS A 31 7.94 -3.53 -7.64
CA LYS A 31 7.06 -4.11 -6.63
C LYS A 31 5.64 -4.34 -7.17
N ARG A 32 5.43 -4.24 -8.47
CA ARG A 32 4.08 -4.34 -9.05
C ARG A 32 3.42 -5.68 -8.79
N ALA A 33 4.16 -6.75 -8.61
CA ALA A 33 3.60 -8.06 -8.30
C ALA A 33 2.86 -8.08 -6.96
N TYR A 34 3.14 -7.11 -6.05
CA TYR A 34 2.43 -6.98 -4.78
C TYR A 34 1.00 -6.48 -4.97
N VAL A 35 0.71 -5.77 -6.06
CA VAL A 35 -0.59 -5.15 -6.29
C VAL A 35 -1.65 -6.20 -6.56
N GLY A 36 -2.79 -6.08 -5.88
CA GLY A 36 -3.91 -6.98 -6.01
C GLY A 36 -4.51 -7.35 -4.68
N THR A 37 -5.41 -8.33 -4.69
CA THR A 37 -6.05 -8.85 -3.49
C THR A 37 -5.50 -10.22 -3.17
N TRP A 38 -5.09 -10.40 -1.93
CA TRP A 38 -4.44 -11.60 -1.41
C TRP A 38 -5.23 -12.17 -0.25
N GLU A 39 -5.38 -13.47 -0.22
CA GLU A 39 -6.10 -14.16 0.86
C GLU A 39 -5.32 -15.35 1.39
N GLY A 40 -5.38 -15.54 2.69
CA GLY A 40 -4.89 -16.69 3.41
C GLY A 40 -5.83 -16.98 4.57
N VAL A 41 -5.45 -17.95 5.42
CA VAL A 41 -6.28 -18.33 6.57
C VAL A 41 -6.40 -17.15 7.53
N GLY A 42 -7.60 -16.59 7.67
CA GLY A 42 -7.85 -15.43 8.52
C GLY A 42 -7.12 -14.16 8.10
N PHE A 43 -6.70 -14.05 6.84
CA PHE A 43 -5.88 -12.95 6.37
C PHE A 43 -6.41 -12.47 5.02
N HIS A 44 -6.76 -11.20 4.96
CA HIS A 44 -7.22 -10.55 3.72
C HIS A 44 -6.42 -9.27 3.53
N LEU A 45 -5.80 -9.12 2.37
CA LEU A 45 -4.94 -7.99 2.07
C LEU A 45 -5.18 -7.50 0.65
N THR A 46 -5.46 -6.22 0.48
CA THR A 46 -5.53 -5.59 -0.83
C THR A 46 -4.51 -4.46 -0.91
N ILE A 47 -3.68 -4.49 -1.94
CA ILE A 47 -2.71 -3.44 -2.24
C ILE A 47 -3.10 -2.85 -3.58
N TYR A 48 -3.43 -1.55 -3.59
CA TYR A 48 -3.84 -0.83 -4.79
C TYR A 48 -2.63 -0.23 -5.50
N GLU A 49 -2.75 0.00 -6.79
CA GLU A 49 -1.66 0.58 -7.58
C GLU A 49 -1.23 1.95 -7.08
N ASP A 50 -2.16 2.74 -6.56
CA ASP A 50 -1.89 4.07 -6.00
C ASP A 50 -1.23 4.03 -4.63
N GLY A 51 -1.02 2.84 -4.07
CA GLY A 51 -0.41 2.65 -2.76
C GLY A 51 -1.39 2.57 -1.59
N GLY A 52 -2.70 2.59 -1.86
CA GLY A 52 -3.67 2.31 -0.80
C GLY A 52 -3.54 0.85 -0.35
N VAL A 53 -3.70 0.60 0.94
CA VAL A 53 -3.64 -0.76 1.51
C VAL A 53 -4.83 -0.98 2.41
N ASN A 54 -5.45 -2.13 2.27
CA ASN A 54 -6.56 -2.56 3.09
C ASN A 54 -6.26 -3.96 3.62
N TYR A 55 -6.24 -4.12 4.93
CA TYR A 55 -5.81 -5.34 5.59
C TYR A 55 -6.80 -5.73 6.68
N ARG A 56 -7.13 -7.01 6.72
CA ARG A 56 -7.93 -7.56 7.80
C ARG A 56 -7.37 -8.91 8.23
N ARG A 57 -7.18 -9.08 9.52
CA ARG A 57 -6.74 -10.34 10.09
C ARG A 57 -7.64 -10.78 11.23
N VAL A 58 -8.04 -12.03 11.18
CA VAL A 58 -8.87 -12.67 12.21
C VAL A 58 -8.04 -13.73 12.92
N ARG A 59 -7.95 -13.62 14.25
CA ARG A 59 -7.28 -14.60 15.10
C ARG A 59 -8.23 -14.96 16.25
N GLY A 60 -8.81 -16.15 16.20
CA GLY A 60 -9.78 -16.57 17.20
C GLY A 60 -10.96 -15.59 17.23
N ASN A 61 -11.20 -14.95 18.38
CA ASN A 61 -12.28 -13.99 18.57
C ASN A 61 -11.85 -12.54 18.30
N SER A 62 -10.61 -12.32 17.87
CA SER A 62 -10.09 -10.98 17.61
C SER A 62 -9.99 -10.73 16.12
N ALA A 63 -10.30 -9.50 15.71
CA ALA A 63 -10.11 -9.03 14.34
C ALA A 63 -9.36 -7.71 14.34
N THR A 64 -8.34 -7.61 13.48
CA THR A 64 -7.56 -6.39 13.29
C THR A 64 -7.79 -5.91 11.87
N THR A 65 -8.11 -4.62 11.71
CA THR A 65 -8.25 -3.99 10.41
C THR A 65 -7.32 -2.79 10.33
N VAL A 66 -6.54 -2.72 9.25
CA VAL A 66 -5.66 -1.59 8.96
C VAL A 66 -5.99 -1.11 7.55
N THR A 67 -6.35 0.17 7.45
CA THR A 67 -6.57 0.83 6.18
C THR A 67 -5.73 2.10 6.17
N GLY A 68 -4.90 2.25 5.17
CA GLY A 68 -4.04 3.42 5.08
C GLY A 68 -3.14 3.39 3.86
N PRO A 69 -2.36 4.45 3.69
CA PRO A 69 -1.43 4.54 2.57
C PRO A 69 -0.14 3.76 2.81
N LEU A 70 0.41 3.24 1.73
CA LEU A 70 1.76 2.70 1.72
C LEU A 70 2.74 3.85 1.97
N LYS A 71 3.65 3.64 2.93
CA LYS A 71 4.69 4.62 3.26
C LYS A 71 5.99 4.32 2.57
N SER A 72 6.40 3.05 2.59
CA SER A 72 7.69 2.66 2.01
C SER A 72 7.77 1.15 1.91
N PHE A 73 8.70 0.70 1.09
CA PHE A 73 9.21 -0.67 1.13
C PHE A 73 10.56 -0.67 1.84
N LYS A 74 10.81 -1.70 2.63
CA LYS A 74 12.10 -1.96 3.27
C LYS A 74 12.54 -3.37 2.86
N GLY A 75 13.31 -3.45 1.77
CA GLY A 75 13.55 -4.74 1.14
C GLY A 75 12.24 -5.31 0.61
N ASP A 76 11.88 -6.49 1.07
CA ASP A 76 10.62 -7.12 0.70
C ASP A 76 9.45 -6.71 1.60
N ASP A 77 9.75 -6.14 2.77
CA ASP A 77 8.74 -5.70 3.73
C ASP A 77 8.10 -4.38 3.29
N PHE A 78 6.87 -4.13 3.74
CA PHE A 78 6.22 -2.85 3.45
C PHE A 78 5.59 -2.24 4.69
N VAL A 79 5.59 -0.91 4.72
CA VAL A 79 5.09 -0.11 5.83
C VAL A 79 3.87 0.67 5.40
N VAL A 80 2.81 0.55 6.19
CA VAL A 80 1.52 1.22 5.95
C VAL A 80 1.22 2.11 7.13
N GLY A 81 0.66 3.28 6.90
CA GLY A 81 0.24 4.12 7.99
C GLY A 81 0.13 5.58 7.64
N MET A 82 -0.30 6.37 8.62
CA MET A 82 -0.44 7.82 8.51
C MET A 82 0.29 8.50 9.65
N LEU A 83 1.02 9.57 9.33
CA LEU A 83 1.80 10.35 10.29
C LEU A 83 2.82 9.46 11.02
N PHE A 84 2.67 9.29 12.33
CA PHE A 84 3.59 8.49 13.16
C PHE A 84 2.99 7.15 13.58
N ILE A 85 1.80 6.81 13.11
CA ILE A 85 1.18 5.50 13.37
C ILE A 85 1.41 4.63 12.13
N THR A 86 2.29 3.64 12.27
CA THR A 86 2.66 2.76 11.17
C THR A 86 2.56 1.30 11.56
N THR A 87 2.29 0.46 10.57
CA THR A 87 2.31 -1.00 10.67
C THR A 87 3.28 -1.52 9.64
N THR A 88 4.24 -2.34 10.08
CA THR A 88 5.17 -3.01 9.17
C THR A 88 4.68 -4.44 8.91
N PHE A 89 4.55 -4.77 7.63
CA PHE A 89 4.23 -6.11 7.19
C PHE A 89 5.53 -6.81 6.81
N GLU A 90 5.86 -7.87 7.54
CA GLU A 90 7.05 -8.65 7.28
C GLU A 90 6.78 -9.68 6.20
N VAL A 91 7.52 -9.60 5.11
CA VAL A 91 7.35 -10.48 3.95
C VAL A 91 8.48 -11.50 3.95
N GLN A 92 8.17 -12.74 4.35
CA GLN A 92 9.13 -13.83 4.37
C GLN A 92 9.42 -14.33 2.97
N HIS A 93 8.42 -14.27 2.09
CA HIS A 93 8.58 -14.63 0.69
C HIS A 93 7.85 -13.62 -0.18
N PRO A 94 8.59 -12.83 -1.01
CA PRO A 94 7.94 -11.89 -1.92
C PRO A 94 7.11 -12.62 -2.97
N PRO A 95 6.24 -11.91 -3.71
CA PRO A 95 5.37 -12.57 -4.68
C PRO A 95 6.11 -13.48 -5.64
N TYR A 96 5.59 -14.70 -5.79
CA TYR A 96 6.14 -15.72 -6.68
C TYR A 96 5.00 -16.49 -7.34
N MET A 97 5.27 -17.04 -8.51
CA MET A 97 4.30 -17.88 -9.21
C MET A 97 4.58 -19.35 -8.94
N GLU A 98 3.50 -20.10 -8.72
CA GLU A 98 3.54 -21.54 -8.65
C GLU A 98 2.34 -22.04 -9.46
N GLY A 99 2.63 -22.73 -10.57
CA GLY A 99 1.58 -23.01 -11.56
C GLY A 99 1.09 -21.71 -12.20
N ASP A 100 -0.23 -21.51 -12.19
CA ASP A 100 -0.86 -20.31 -12.74
C ASP A 100 -1.22 -19.27 -11.66
N ASP A 101 -0.84 -19.52 -10.41
CA ASP A 101 -1.22 -18.71 -9.27
C ASP A 101 -0.04 -17.97 -8.68
N TRP A 102 -0.32 -16.77 -8.15
CA TRP A 102 0.64 -15.99 -7.39
C TRP A 102 0.45 -16.22 -5.90
N PHE A 103 1.58 -16.38 -5.21
CA PHE A 103 1.66 -16.57 -3.76
C PHE A 103 2.63 -15.57 -3.14
N MET A 104 2.46 -15.31 -1.86
CA MET A 104 3.34 -14.47 -1.05
C MET A 104 3.20 -14.94 0.40
N VAL A 105 4.25 -14.80 1.20
CA VAL A 105 4.18 -15.08 2.64
C VAL A 105 4.35 -13.78 3.40
N VAL A 106 3.32 -13.40 4.16
CA VAL A 106 3.30 -12.16 4.93
C VAL A 106 2.96 -12.48 6.37
N ASP A 107 3.76 -11.96 7.30
CA ASP A 107 3.59 -12.19 8.74
C ASP A 107 3.39 -13.68 9.06
N GLY A 108 4.13 -14.52 8.36
CA GLY A 108 4.09 -15.97 8.56
C GLY A 108 2.91 -16.69 7.92
N VAL A 109 2.08 -15.99 7.15
CA VAL A 109 0.89 -16.59 6.52
C VAL A 109 1.08 -16.65 5.01
N GLU A 110 0.84 -17.82 4.43
CA GLU A 110 0.84 -17.97 2.98
C GLU A 110 -0.44 -17.37 2.41
N LEU A 111 -0.26 -16.43 1.47
CA LEU A 111 -1.35 -15.75 0.79
C LEU A 111 -1.36 -16.13 -0.68
N LYS A 112 -2.56 -16.25 -1.23
CA LYS A 112 -2.78 -16.47 -2.66
C LYS A 112 -3.46 -15.25 -3.24
N LYS A 113 -2.99 -14.80 -4.40
CA LYS A 113 -3.63 -13.67 -5.10
C LYS A 113 -4.95 -14.17 -5.71
N VAL A 114 -6.04 -13.53 -5.33
CA VAL A 114 -7.39 -13.88 -5.77
C VAL A 114 -7.98 -12.87 -6.75
N ALA A 115 -7.38 -11.67 -6.84
CA ALA A 115 -7.74 -10.67 -7.83
C ALA A 115 -6.51 -9.84 -8.21
N GLY A 116 -6.42 -9.44 -9.47
CA GLY A 116 -5.32 -8.63 -9.99
C GLY A 116 -5.44 -7.16 -9.61
N PRO A 117 -4.68 -6.29 -10.29
CA PRO A 117 -4.68 -4.87 -9.98
C PRO A 117 -6.07 -4.25 -10.01
N ILE A 118 -6.37 -3.47 -8.96
CA ILE A 118 -7.61 -2.73 -8.83
C ILE A 118 -7.25 -1.24 -8.83
N THR A 119 -7.84 -0.51 -9.75
CA THR A 119 -7.63 0.94 -9.90
C THR A 119 -8.80 1.74 -9.35
#